data_bd776382fc3a112af163d8825e4b4a3c
#
_entry.id   bd776382fc3a112af163d8825e4b4a3c
#
_cell.length_a   1.000
_cell.length_b   1.000
_cell.length_c   1.000
_cell.angle_alpha   90.00
_cell.angle_beta   90.00
_cell.angle_gamma   90.00
#
_symmetry.space_group_name_H-M   'P 1'
#
loop_
_entity.id
_entity.type
_entity.pdbx_description
1 polymer ?
#
loop_
_entity_poly.entity_id
_entity_poly.type
_entity_poly.pdbx_seq_one_letter_code
_entity_poly.pdbx_strand_id
1 'polypeptide(L)'
;MHQQYYVELAKQEKLLSRKNEKSDFYNGVFDRYVNPVLTRDMIPLTWRYDLNPETNPYFMERLGINAVMNSGAIYLNGKYYLVARIEGNDRKSFFGVAESDNGIDNFRFWDYPILLDDVCPEETNVYDMRLTQHEDGYIYGVFCSESKDTSVNDLSAAVAAAGIVRTKDLKHWERLENLKTLRSPQQRNVVLHPEFVDGKYAFYTRPMDDFIDTGSGSGIGFGLCDDITHAVIDDEKMTSIRKYHTITEAKNGAGATPIKTDKGWIHIAHGVRNTAAGLRYVIYAFATDLNDPSKVIAEPSGLLIGPRGEERVGDVSNVVFTNGAIVNDKKEVFIYYASSDTRMHVATTTIDKLIDYVFNTPQDPGRSVLCVQQRCDLIKKNLDYLNR
;
A
#
# COMPACT_ATOMS: atom_id res chain seq x y z
N MET A 1 29.75 6.88 25.40
CA MET A 1 28.43 6.97 24.75
C MET A 1 27.71 8.19 25.34
N HIS A 2 26.97 8.93 24.52
CA HIS A 2 26.27 10.14 24.93
C HIS A 2 25.20 9.86 25.99
N GLN A 3 25.10 10.68 27.04
CA GLN A 3 24.03 10.56 28.04
C GLN A 3 22.64 10.75 27.37
N GLN A 4 22.56 11.64 26.39
CA GLN A 4 21.34 11.91 25.64
C GLN A 4 20.81 10.65 24.87
N TYR A 5 21.71 9.74 24.46
CA TYR A 5 21.31 8.48 23.84
C TYR A 5 20.37 7.65 24.72
N TYR A 6 20.69 7.53 26.02
CA TYR A 6 19.86 6.75 26.95
C TYR A 6 18.49 7.42 27.18
N VAL A 7 18.45 8.75 27.14
CA VAL A 7 17.19 9.50 27.26
C VAL A 7 16.29 9.23 26.03
N GLU A 8 16.85 9.32 24.83
CA GLU A 8 16.08 9.06 23.59
C GLU A 8 15.70 7.57 23.46
N LEU A 9 16.59 6.66 23.87
CA LEU A 9 16.28 5.23 23.91
C LEU A 9 15.09 4.92 24.84
N ALA A 10 15.06 5.52 26.02
CA ALA A 10 13.95 5.32 26.96
C ALA A 10 12.62 5.88 26.41
N LYS A 11 12.65 7.02 25.71
CA LYS A 11 11.47 7.57 25.01
C LYS A 11 10.99 6.64 23.90
N GLN A 12 11.92 6.12 23.09
CA GLN A 12 11.62 5.20 22.01
C GLN A 12 11.03 3.89 22.54
N GLU A 13 11.59 3.29 23.60
CA GLU A 13 11.05 2.07 24.21
C GLU A 13 9.64 2.28 24.77
N LYS A 14 9.35 3.43 25.37
CA LYS A 14 8.00 3.78 25.79
C LYS A 14 7.03 3.89 24.62
N LEU A 15 7.47 4.41 23.49
CA LEU A 15 6.68 4.52 22.27
C LEU A 15 6.43 3.14 21.65
N LEU A 16 7.46 2.30 21.53
CA LEU A 16 7.41 0.98 20.95
C LEU A 16 6.54 0.01 21.76
N SER A 17 6.58 0.09 23.09
CA SER A 17 5.81 -0.77 23.99
C SER A 17 4.38 -0.28 24.27
N ARG A 18 3.97 0.85 23.67
CA ARG A 18 2.63 1.42 23.86
C ARG A 18 1.58 0.50 23.25
N LYS A 19 0.60 0.10 24.06
CA LYS A 19 -0.57 -0.66 23.58
C LYS A 19 -1.42 0.21 22.67
N ASN A 20 -1.95 -0.40 21.61
CA ASN A 20 -2.83 0.26 20.67
C ASN A 20 -4.26 -0.24 20.83
N GLU A 21 -5.11 0.63 21.31
CA GLU A 21 -6.51 0.30 21.58
C GLU A 21 -7.39 0.66 20.36
N LYS A 22 -8.50 -0.06 20.22
CA LYS A 22 -9.52 0.30 19.23
C LYS A 22 -10.07 1.70 19.53
N SER A 23 -10.25 2.49 18.50
CA SER A 23 -10.94 3.79 18.60
C SER A 23 -12.46 3.58 18.75
N ASP A 24 -13.18 4.67 19.04
CA ASP A 24 -14.65 4.69 19.06
C ASP A 24 -15.30 4.66 17.68
N PHE A 25 -14.49 4.58 16.61
CA PHE A 25 -15.00 4.50 15.24
C PHE A 25 -15.73 3.19 15.00
N TYR A 26 -16.93 3.28 14.46
CA TYR A 26 -17.71 2.12 14.07
C TYR A 26 -18.45 2.36 12.74
N ASN A 27 -18.33 1.41 11.82
CA ASN A 27 -19.10 1.38 10.56
C ASN A 27 -19.60 -0.03 10.19
N GLY A 28 -19.40 -1.00 11.08
CA GLY A 28 -19.76 -2.41 10.86
C GLY A 28 -18.78 -3.20 10.01
N VAL A 29 -17.90 -2.55 9.23
CA VAL A 29 -16.98 -3.22 8.30
C VAL A 29 -15.63 -3.47 8.93
N PHE A 30 -15.01 -2.47 9.55
CA PHE A 30 -13.67 -2.57 10.13
C PHE A 30 -13.52 -1.74 11.41
N ASP A 31 -12.57 -2.11 12.24
CA ASP A 31 -12.14 -1.35 13.41
C ASP A 31 -10.93 -0.48 13.07
N ARG A 32 -10.84 0.70 13.67
CA ARG A 32 -9.67 1.59 13.67
C ARG A 32 -8.99 1.58 15.04
N TYR A 33 -7.73 1.99 15.07
CA TYR A 33 -6.94 2.09 16.29
C TYR A 33 -6.55 3.53 16.57
N VAL A 34 -6.31 3.82 17.85
CA VAL A 34 -6.03 5.20 18.33
C VAL A 34 -4.68 5.70 17.84
N ASN A 35 -3.68 4.80 17.80
CA ASN A 35 -2.31 5.18 17.51
C ASN A 35 -1.83 4.62 16.15
N PRO A 36 -0.91 5.32 15.47
CA PRO A 36 -0.20 4.73 14.35
C PRO A 36 0.66 3.53 14.80
N VAL A 37 0.83 2.55 13.91
CA VAL A 37 1.65 1.34 14.15
C VAL A 37 3.13 1.59 13.87
N LEU A 38 3.46 2.51 12.94
CA LEU A 38 4.82 2.95 12.66
C LEU A 38 4.87 4.47 12.46
N THR A 39 5.89 5.08 13.03
CA THR A 39 6.25 6.49 12.84
C THR A 39 7.77 6.63 12.71
N ARG A 40 8.25 7.80 12.26
CA ARG A 40 9.70 8.09 12.18
C ARG A 40 10.43 7.88 13.51
N ASP A 41 9.77 8.14 14.62
CA ASP A 41 10.39 8.05 15.95
C ASP A 41 10.61 6.61 16.44
N MET A 42 10.00 5.63 15.73
CA MET A 42 10.20 4.20 15.96
C MET A 42 11.41 3.62 15.21
N ILE A 43 12.00 4.37 14.27
CA ILE A 43 13.21 3.95 13.55
C ILE A 43 14.37 3.86 14.53
N PRO A 44 15.20 2.80 14.52
CA PRO A 44 16.31 2.63 15.46
C PRO A 44 17.22 3.85 15.52
N LEU A 45 17.61 4.25 16.72
CA LEU A 45 18.49 5.40 16.91
C LEU A 45 19.85 5.18 16.22
N THR A 46 20.30 3.93 16.15
CA THR A 46 21.54 3.52 15.46
C THR A 46 21.54 3.77 13.96
N TRP A 47 20.37 3.95 13.35
CA TRP A 47 20.25 4.30 11.92
C TRP A 47 20.34 5.79 11.67
N ARG A 48 20.20 6.62 12.72
CA ARG A 48 19.99 8.07 12.64
C ARG A 48 21.13 8.86 13.27
N TYR A 49 21.71 8.34 14.35
CA TYR A 49 22.70 9.03 15.18
C TYR A 49 24.04 8.33 15.14
N ASP A 50 25.10 9.10 14.96
CA ASP A 50 26.44 8.68 15.35
C ASP A 50 26.54 8.74 16.87
N LEU A 51 26.74 7.59 17.52
CA LEU A 51 26.75 7.44 18.97
C LEU A 51 28.10 7.80 19.61
N ASN A 52 29.15 8.06 18.80
CA ASN A 52 30.47 8.43 19.29
C ASN A 52 30.53 9.92 19.64
N PRO A 53 30.78 10.32 20.92
CA PRO A 53 30.86 11.72 21.32
C PRO A 53 32.02 12.48 20.70
N GLU A 54 33.06 11.78 20.20
CA GLU A 54 34.20 12.45 19.55
C GLU A 54 33.82 12.94 18.13
N THR A 55 32.99 12.18 17.39
CA THR A 55 32.54 12.53 16.05
C THR A 55 31.18 13.21 16.03
N ASN A 56 30.39 13.10 17.11
CA ASN A 56 29.08 13.74 17.24
C ASN A 56 28.91 14.38 18.64
N PRO A 57 29.67 15.42 18.98
CA PRO A 57 29.72 15.98 20.34
C PRO A 57 28.40 16.58 20.83
N TYR A 58 27.49 16.92 19.94
CA TYR A 58 26.18 17.51 20.26
C TYR A 58 25.04 16.50 20.13
N PHE A 59 25.31 15.22 19.86
CA PHE A 59 24.31 14.17 19.61
C PHE A 59 23.28 14.57 18.54
N MET A 60 23.77 15.08 17.42
CA MET A 60 22.92 15.46 16.28
C MET A 60 22.45 14.21 15.53
N GLU A 61 21.22 14.25 15.02
CA GLU A 61 20.71 13.26 14.06
C GLU A 61 21.44 13.46 12.73
N ARG A 62 22.42 12.60 12.42
CA ARG A 62 23.29 12.75 11.25
C ARG A 62 22.63 12.29 9.94
N LEU A 63 21.82 11.23 10.04
CA LEU A 63 21.01 10.70 8.94
C LEU A 63 19.54 10.82 9.32
N GLY A 64 18.98 12.00 9.11
CA GLY A 64 17.61 12.32 9.51
C GLY A 64 16.57 11.53 8.74
N ILE A 65 15.53 11.10 9.44
CA ILE A 65 14.35 10.46 8.86
C ILE A 65 13.19 11.46 8.83
N ASN A 66 12.59 11.63 7.65
CA ASN A 66 11.39 12.44 7.47
C ASN A 66 10.13 11.66 7.83
N ALA A 67 9.91 10.50 7.21
CA ALA A 67 8.66 9.78 7.32
C ALA A 67 8.84 8.26 7.23
N VAL A 68 7.82 7.52 7.72
CA VAL A 68 7.64 6.07 7.53
C VAL A 68 6.24 5.84 6.99
N MET A 69 6.14 5.25 5.79
CA MET A 69 4.86 5.14 5.09
C MET A 69 4.81 3.91 4.15
N ASN A 70 3.66 3.66 3.55
CA ASN A 70 3.44 2.79 2.39
C ASN A 70 4.15 1.42 2.50
N SER A 71 3.84 0.69 3.57
CA SER A 71 4.47 -0.60 3.86
C SER A 71 3.79 -1.75 3.13
N GLY A 72 4.59 -2.61 2.47
CA GLY A 72 4.17 -3.97 2.19
C GLY A 72 3.99 -4.76 3.49
N ALA A 73 3.11 -5.75 3.48
CA ALA A 73 2.79 -6.52 4.67
C ALA A 73 2.70 -8.02 4.38
N ILE A 74 3.14 -8.85 5.31
CA ILE A 74 3.05 -10.30 5.20
C ILE A 74 2.92 -10.94 6.58
N TYR A 75 2.20 -12.07 6.65
CA TYR A 75 2.06 -12.90 7.85
C TYR A 75 2.82 -14.20 7.66
N LEU A 76 3.81 -14.44 8.51
CA LEU A 76 4.66 -15.63 8.43
C LEU A 76 4.91 -16.19 9.82
N ASN A 77 4.74 -17.50 9.98
CA ASN A 77 5.07 -18.22 11.22
C ASN A 77 4.47 -17.58 12.48
N GLY A 78 3.22 -17.12 12.40
CA GLY A 78 2.51 -16.52 13.54
C GLY A 78 2.88 -15.07 13.84
N LYS A 79 3.70 -14.42 13.01
CA LYS A 79 4.13 -13.02 13.17
C LYS A 79 3.71 -12.15 11.99
N TYR A 80 3.59 -10.85 12.27
CA TYR A 80 3.24 -9.83 11.31
C TYR A 80 4.47 -9.01 10.94
N TYR A 81 4.76 -8.93 9.64
CA TYR A 81 5.91 -8.19 9.12
C TYR A 81 5.45 -7.07 8.20
N LEU A 82 6.07 -5.92 8.38
CA LEU A 82 5.93 -4.75 7.51
C LEU A 82 7.27 -4.44 6.87
N VAL A 83 7.31 -4.39 5.54
CA VAL A 83 8.44 -3.81 4.80
C VAL A 83 8.08 -2.37 4.52
N ALA A 84 8.53 -1.49 5.40
CA ALA A 84 8.17 -0.08 5.40
C ALA A 84 9.04 0.73 4.45
N ARG A 85 8.44 1.66 3.72
CA ARG A 85 9.16 2.75 3.08
C ARG A 85 9.59 3.73 4.16
N ILE A 86 10.89 4.00 4.22
CA ILE A 86 11.49 4.97 5.11
C ILE A 86 12.10 6.05 4.22
N GLU A 87 11.65 7.29 4.41
CA GLU A 87 12.16 8.43 3.66
C GLU A 87 13.11 9.26 4.53
N GLY A 88 14.32 9.47 4.02
CA GLY A 88 15.29 10.36 4.65
C GLY A 88 14.97 11.84 4.43
N ASN A 89 15.59 12.73 5.22
CA ASN A 89 15.49 14.18 5.01
C ASN A 89 16.08 14.63 3.66
N ASP A 90 16.84 13.77 3.01
CA ASP A 90 17.41 13.96 1.66
C ASP A 90 16.44 13.55 0.53
N ARG A 91 15.20 13.15 0.84
CA ARG A 91 14.18 12.63 -0.07
C ARG A 91 14.50 11.28 -0.70
N LYS A 92 15.55 10.59 -0.27
CA LYS A 92 15.80 9.21 -0.69
C LYS A 92 15.01 8.27 0.20
N SER A 93 14.37 7.29 -0.42
CA SER A 93 13.66 6.23 0.30
C SER A 93 14.45 4.94 0.26
N PHE A 94 14.27 4.14 1.28
CA PHE A 94 14.78 2.78 1.41
C PHE A 94 13.77 1.93 2.19
N PHE A 95 14.04 0.63 2.32
CA PHE A 95 13.12 -0.30 2.97
C PHE A 95 13.69 -0.84 4.28
N GLY A 96 12.83 -0.95 5.29
CA GLY A 96 13.14 -1.59 6.55
C GLY A 96 12.08 -2.60 6.95
N VAL A 97 12.50 -3.72 7.54
CA VAL A 97 11.59 -4.75 8.05
C VAL A 97 11.27 -4.46 9.51
N ALA A 98 9.98 -4.36 9.83
CA ALA A 98 9.49 -4.29 11.21
C ALA A 98 8.58 -5.49 11.49
N GLU A 99 8.69 -6.09 12.68
CA GLU A 99 7.88 -7.23 13.10
C GLU A 99 7.05 -6.95 14.35
N SER A 100 5.89 -7.63 14.45
CA SER A 100 4.99 -7.59 15.59
C SER A 100 4.36 -8.97 15.82
N ASP A 101 4.08 -9.32 17.07
CA ASP A 101 3.41 -10.59 17.43
C ASP A 101 1.89 -10.51 17.26
N ASN A 102 1.29 -9.31 17.21
CA ASN A 102 -0.17 -9.13 17.16
C ASN A 102 -0.67 -8.29 15.98
N GLY A 103 0.24 -7.64 15.23
CA GLY A 103 -0.08 -6.87 14.04
C GLY A 103 -0.72 -5.50 14.29
N ILE A 104 -0.91 -5.08 15.54
CA ILE A 104 -1.56 -3.81 15.90
C ILE A 104 -0.70 -2.88 16.74
N ASP A 105 0.26 -3.41 17.46
CA ASP A 105 1.23 -2.64 18.24
C ASP A 105 2.58 -3.37 18.36
N ASN A 106 3.53 -2.75 19.08
CA ASN A 106 4.85 -3.30 19.37
C ASN A 106 5.63 -3.73 18.12
N PHE A 107 5.46 -3.00 17.02
CA PHE A 107 6.30 -3.19 15.85
C PHE A 107 7.73 -2.74 16.14
N ARG A 108 8.71 -3.61 15.85
CA ARG A 108 10.14 -3.34 16.03
C ARG A 108 10.89 -3.58 14.75
N PHE A 109 11.64 -2.57 14.31
CA PHE A 109 12.54 -2.72 13.17
C PHE A 109 13.68 -3.68 13.48
N TRP A 110 14.12 -4.42 12.49
CA TRP A 110 15.34 -5.21 12.56
C TRP A 110 16.58 -4.30 12.62
N ASP A 111 17.75 -4.88 12.86
CA ASP A 111 18.97 -4.10 13.09
C ASP A 111 19.46 -3.31 11.87
N TYR A 112 19.16 -3.80 10.66
CA TYR A 112 19.59 -3.19 9.40
C TYR A 112 18.44 -3.01 8.42
N PRO A 113 18.46 -1.93 7.61
CA PRO A 113 17.57 -1.80 6.47
C PRO A 113 17.90 -2.86 5.40
N ILE A 114 16.99 -3.02 4.45
CA ILE A 114 17.21 -3.91 3.30
C ILE A 114 18.22 -3.25 2.37
N LEU A 115 19.33 -3.95 2.13
CA LEU A 115 20.30 -3.57 1.10
C LEU A 115 19.92 -4.29 -0.21
N LEU A 116 19.58 -3.53 -1.24
CA LEU A 116 19.29 -4.05 -2.57
C LEU A 116 20.57 -4.10 -3.40
N ASP A 117 20.69 -5.13 -4.25
CA ASP A 117 21.76 -5.19 -5.26
C ASP A 117 21.58 -4.08 -6.29
N ASP A 118 22.68 -3.48 -6.73
CA ASP A 118 22.71 -2.40 -7.72
C ASP A 118 22.60 -2.98 -9.15
N VAL A 119 21.39 -3.38 -9.54
CA VAL A 119 21.13 -3.90 -10.90
C VAL A 119 20.64 -2.80 -11.87
N CYS A 120 20.40 -1.60 -11.38
CA CYS A 120 19.88 -0.46 -12.14
C CYS A 120 20.64 0.82 -11.72
N PRO A 121 21.85 1.06 -12.27
CA PRO A 121 22.72 2.18 -11.85
C PRO A 121 22.09 3.57 -11.99
N GLU A 122 21.10 3.73 -12.88
CA GLU A 122 20.33 4.97 -13.06
C GLU A 122 19.23 5.15 -12.02
N GLU A 123 18.93 4.14 -11.20
CA GLU A 123 17.89 4.21 -10.17
C GLU A 123 18.23 5.26 -9.12
N THR A 124 17.40 6.28 -9.03
CA THR A 124 17.61 7.41 -8.12
C THR A 124 16.88 7.22 -6.79
N ASN A 125 15.73 6.52 -6.82
CA ASN A 125 14.89 6.32 -5.66
C ASN A 125 14.05 5.04 -5.78
N VAL A 126 13.74 4.40 -4.65
CA VAL A 126 12.89 3.21 -4.55
C VAL A 126 11.82 3.43 -3.50
N TYR A 127 10.56 3.03 -3.78
CA TYR A 127 9.49 3.24 -2.81
C TYR A 127 8.27 2.34 -3.05
N ASP A 128 7.42 2.23 -2.03
CA ASP A 128 6.08 1.65 -2.08
C ASP A 128 6.08 0.15 -2.44
N MET A 129 6.85 -0.66 -1.73
CA MET A 129 6.90 -2.12 -1.93
C MET A 129 5.59 -2.80 -1.54
N ARG A 130 5.11 -3.73 -2.37
CA ARG A 130 4.04 -4.68 -2.11
C ARG A 130 4.64 -6.06 -1.98
N LEU A 131 4.23 -6.80 -0.96
CA LEU A 131 4.70 -8.16 -0.72
C LEU A 131 3.66 -9.17 -1.15
N THR A 132 4.08 -10.15 -1.94
CA THR A 132 3.25 -11.26 -2.38
C THR A 132 3.95 -12.58 -2.05
N GLN A 133 3.32 -13.40 -1.22
CA GLN A 133 3.70 -14.81 -1.09
C GLN A 133 3.11 -15.55 -2.29
N HIS A 134 3.98 -15.99 -3.19
CA HIS A 134 3.57 -16.63 -4.43
C HIS A 134 3.60 -18.16 -4.30
N GLU A 135 2.77 -18.85 -5.07
CA GLU A 135 2.65 -20.31 -5.01
C GLU A 135 3.91 -21.06 -5.45
N ASP A 136 4.87 -20.41 -6.13
CA ASP A 136 6.20 -20.97 -6.44
C ASP A 136 7.12 -21.09 -5.22
N GLY A 137 6.67 -20.61 -4.04
CA GLY A 137 7.37 -20.69 -2.77
C GLY A 137 8.31 -19.52 -2.48
N TYR A 138 8.33 -18.47 -3.32
CA TYR A 138 9.00 -17.22 -3.03
C TYR A 138 8.04 -16.16 -2.47
N ILE A 139 8.62 -15.22 -1.74
CA ILE A 139 8.00 -13.95 -1.39
C ILE A 139 8.58 -12.92 -2.34
N TYR A 140 7.74 -12.27 -3.11
CA TYR A 140 8.13 -11.20 -4.02
C TYR A 140 7.78 -9.84 -3.43
N GLY A 141 8.71 -8.90 -3.58
CA GLY A 141 8.47 -7.48 -3.37
C GLY A 141 8.42 -6.76 -4.72
N VAL A 142 7.32 -6.09 -5.02
CA VAL A 142 7.21 -5.24 -6.21
C VAL A 142 7.09 -3.79 -5.76
N PHE A 143 7.95 -2.91 -6.26
CA PHE A 143 8.07 -1.53 -5.80
C PHE A 143 8.28 -0.56 -6.97
N CYS A 144 8.14 0.73 -6.72
CA CYS A 144 8.46 1.75 -7.71
C CYS A 144 9.97 1.99 -7.72
N SER A 145 10.59 1.81 -8.88
CA SER A 145 11.96 2.19 -9.24
C SER A 145 11.89 3.48 -10.04
N GLU A 146 12.51 4.55 -9.54
CA GLU A 146 12.48 5.89 -10.14
C GLU A 146 13.86 6.27 -10.62
N SER A 147 13.93 6.71 -11.89
CA SER A 147 15.13 7.23 -12.51
C SER A 147 14.88 8.64 -13.05
N LYS A 148 15.96 9.41 -13.25
CA LYS A 148 15.89 10.71 -13.92
C LYS A 148 15.53 10.52 -15.40
N ASP A 149 14.53 11.24 -15.89
CA ASP A 149 14.29 11.35 -17.32
C ASP A 149 15.36 12.26 -17.95
N THR A 150 16.29 11.65 -18.67
CA THR A 150 17.39 12.36 -19.35
C THR A 150 17.01 12.85 -20.75
N SER A 151 15.82 12.48 -21.25
CA SER A 151 15.34 12.89 -22.58
C SER A 151 14.86 14.34 -22.62
N VAL A 152 14.54 14.91 -21.44
CA VAL A 152 14.04 16.28 -21.29
C VAL A 152 14.92 17.10 -20.34
N ASN A 153 15.05 18.38 -20.64
CA ASN A 153 15.80 19.32 -19.81
C ASN A 153 14.93 19.93 -18.71
N ASP A 154 14.41 19.07 -17.83
CA ASP A 154 13.66 19.44 -16.65
C ASP A 154 14.16 18.61 -15.46
N LEU A 155 14.68 19.26 -14.41
CA LEU A 155 15.22 18.59 -13.23
C LEU A 155 14.18 17.77 -12.46
N SER A 156 12.90 18.07 -12.62
CA SER A 156 11.81 17.34 -11.95
C SER A 156 11.31 16.14 -12.76
N ALA A 157 11.68 16.01 -14.03
CA ALA A 157 11.24 14.93 -14.88
C ALA A 157 11.86 13.58 -14.46
N ALA A 158 11.03 12.59 -14.32
CA ALA A 158 11.42 11.25 -13.89
C ALA A 158 10.75 10.16 -14.73
N VAL A 159 11.34 8.97 -14.70
CA VAL A 159 10.78 7.74 -15.27
C VAL A 159 10.51 6.77 -14.14
N ALA A 160 9.34 6.14 -14.13
CA ALA A 160 8.95 5.12 -13.16
C ALA A 160 8.84 3.74 -13.82
N ALA A 161 9.46 2.75 -13.19
CA ALA A 161 9.35 1.35 -13.53
C ALA A 161 8.95 0.53 -12.31
N ALA A 162 8.49 -0.71 -12.51
CA ALA A 162 8.23 -1.62 -11.42
C ALA A 162 9.48 -2.46 -11.14
N GLY A 163 10.14 -2.19 -10.02
CA GLY A 163 11.25 -2.99 -9.50
C GLY A 163 10.75 -4.27 -8.86
N ILE A 164 11.51 -5.36 -8.99
CA ILE A 164 11.16 -6.68 -8.44
C ILE A 164 12.31 -7.18 -7.57
N VAL A 165 11.98 -7.66 -6.38
CA VAL A 165 12.87 -8.45 -5.51
C VAL A 165 12.19 -9.73 -5.10
N ARG A 166 12.97 -10.75 -4.74
CA ARG A 166 12.43 -11.96 -4.12
C ARG A 166 13.24 -12.38 -2.91
N THR A 167 12.59 -13.10 -2.01
CA THR A 167 13.18 -13.63 -0.79
C THR A 167 12.43 -14.89 -0.34
N LYS A 168 13.01 -15.63 0.61
CA LYS A 168 12.32 -16.72 1.32
C LYS A 168 12.20 -16.48 2.81
N ASP A 169 12.89 -15.47 3.34
CA ASP A 169 13.04 -15.26 4.78
C ASP A 169 13.02 -13.80 5.22
N LEU A 170 12.76 -12.85 4.30
CA LEU A 170 12.79 -11.40 4.48
C LEU A 170 14.17 -10.83 4.87
N LYS A 171 15.20 -11.66 4.93
CA LYS A 171 16.59 -11.28 5.28
C LYS A 171 17.50 -11.23 4.07
N HIS A 172 17.40 -12.23 3.22
CA HIS A 172 18.20 -12.37 2.01
C HIS A 172 17.34 -12.01 0.81
N TRP A 173 17.65 -10.90 0.19
CA TRP A 173 16.89 -10.35 -0.93
C TRP A 173 17.70 -10.43 -2.21
N GLU A 174 17.10 -10.95 -3.25
CA GLU A 174 17.63 -10.97 -4.60
C GLU A 174 16.88 -9.92 -5.44
N ARG A 175 17.60 -8.95 -5.99
CA ARG A 175 17.08 -7.93 -6.90
C ARG A 175 17.02 -8.50 -8.31
N LEU A 176 15.82 -8.54 -8.91
CA LEU A 176 15.59 -8.95 -10.28
C LEU A 176 15.55 -7.73 -11.20
N GLU A 177 15.54 -7.95 -12.53
CA GLU A 177 15.32 -6.87 -13.49
C GLU A 177 13.96 -6.19 -13.27
N ASN A 178 13.86 -4.92 -13.64
CA ASN A 178 12.58 -4.20 -13.64
C ASN A 178 11.63 -4.83 -14.64
N LEU A 179 10.34 -4.90 -14.26
CA LEU A 179 9.27 -5.27 -15.18
C LEU A 179 9.25 -4.33 -16.39
N LYS A 180 9.22 -4.91 -17.58
CA LYS A 180 9.05 -4.21 -18.85
C LYS A 180 7.63 -4.39 -19.37
N THR A 181 6.99 -3.31 -19.76
CA THR A 181 5.66 -3.31 -20.38
C THR A 181 5.77 -2.69 -21.76
N LEU A 182 5.46 -3.46 -22.81
CA LEU A 182 5.74 -3.04 -24.19
C LEU A 182 4.81 -1.92 -24.68
N ARG A 183 3.62 -1.81 -24.11
CA ARG A 183 2.62 -0.80 -24.51
C ARG A 183 2.54 0.41 -23.61
N SER A 184 3.07 0.32 -22.40
CA SER A 184 3.03 1.40 -21.42
C SER A 184 4.44 1.87 -21.12
N PRO A 185 4.76 3.15 -21.33
CA PRO A 185 6.13 3.65 -21.15
C PRO A 185 6.56 3.64 -19.68
N GLN A 186 5.62 3.75 -18.74
CA GLN A 186 5.89 3.80 -17.31
C GLN A 186 4.88 2.99 -16.51
N GLN A 187 5.31 2.53 -15.32
CA GLN A 187 4.51 1.73 -14.41
C GLN A 187 4.71 2.18 -12.95
N ARG A 188 3.61 2.26 -12.21
CA ARG A 188 3.59 2.43 -10.75
C ARG A 188 2.52 1.53 -10.15
N ASN A 189 2.61 1.28 -8.83
CA ASN A 189 1.59 0.52 -8.08
C ASN A 189 1.30 -0.86 -8.68
N VAL A 190 2.34 -1.51 -9.19
CA VAL A 190 2.25 -2.86 -9.72
C VAL A 190 2.18 -3.84 -8.56
N VAL A 191 1.30 -4.84 -8.68
CA VAL A 191 1.10 -5.90 -7.69
C VAL A 191 1.17 -7.25 -8.39
N LEU A 192 1.98 -8.17 -7.88
CA LEU A 192 2.02 -9.55 -8.33
C LEU A 192 0.80 -10.30 -7.78
N HIS A 193 0.09 -11.03 -8.64
CA HIS A 193 -0.94 -11.98 -8.24
C HIS A 193 -0.31 -13.17 -7.51
N PRO A 194 -0.90 -13.71 -6.43
CA PRO A 194 -0.24 -14.75 -5.62
C PRO A 194 -0.19 -16.15 -6.27
N GLU A 195 -0.94 -16.38 -7.32
CA GLU A 195 -1.02 -17.66 -8.05
C GLU A 195 -0.71 -17.47 -9.53
N PHE A 196 -0.27 -18.54 -10.19
CA PHE A 196 -0.16 -18.54 -11.64
C PHE A 196 -1.54 -18.40 -12.28
N VAL A 197 -1.59 -17.68 -13.39
CA VAL A 197 -2.77 -17.59 -14.26
C VAL A 197 -2.37 -18.13 -15.63
N ASP A 198 -3.05 -19.16 -16.10
CA ASP A 198 -2.69 -19.87 -17.33
C ASP A 198 -1.21 -20.34 -17.37
N GLY A 199 -0.67 -20.71 -16.20
CA GLY A 199 0.73 -21.16 -16.04
C GLY A 199 1.76 -20.04 -16.07
N LYS A 200 1.36 -18.76 -16.02
CA LYS A 200 2.21 -17.58 -16.09
C LYS A 200 2.10 -16.74 -14.83
N TYR A 201 3.15 -15.95 -14.52
CA TYR A 201 3.05 -14.90 -13.50
C TYR A 201 2.09 -13.81 -13.97
N ALA A 202 1.20 -13.37 -13.11
CA ALA A 202 0.19 -12.37 -13.42
C ALA A 202 0.42 -11.10 -12.59
N PHE A 203 0.29 -9.94 -13.21
CA PHE A 203 0.49 -8.65 -12.56
C PHE A 203 -0.74 -7.76 -12.74
N TYR A 204 -1.13 -7.11 -11.66
CA TYR A 204 -1.98 -5.92 -11.74
C TYR A 204 -1.07 -4.72 -11.95
N THR A 205 -1.23 -4.07 -13.09
CA THR A 205 -0.40 -2.97 -13.54
C THR A 205 -1.13 -1.63 -13.42
N ARG A 206 -0.44 -0.54 -13.59
CA ARG A 206 -1.03 0.78 -13.77
C ARG A 206 -0.31 1.51 -14.90
N PRO A 207 -0.74 1.29 -16.14
CA PRO A 207 -0.16 1.95 -17.31
C PRO A 207 -0.19 3.47 -17.17
N MET A 208 0.91 4.14 -17.51
CA MET A 208 1.04 5.58 -17.41
C MET A 208 1.71 6.12 -18.67
N ASP A 209 1.24 7.29 -19.14
CA ASP A 209 1.82 7.97 -20.29
C ASP A 209 3.12 8.70 -19.91
N ASP A 210 3.17 9.26 -18.68
CA ASP A 210 4.37 9.82 -18.10
C ASP A 210 4.42 9.61 -16.57
N PHE A 211 5.37 10.25 -15.89
CA PHE A 211 5.60 10.06 -14.45
C PHE A 211 4.41 10.45 -13.56
N ILE A 212 3.61 11.42 -13.95
CA ILE A 212 2.45 11.90 -13.17
C ILE A 212 1.13 11.58 -13.87
N ASP A 213 1.08 11.71 -15.19
CA ASP A 213 -0.12 11.51 -15.97
C ASP A 213 -0.37 10.04 -16.23
N THR A 214 -1.56 9.58 -15.86
CA THR A 214 -2.00 8.21 -16.12
C THR A 214 -2.66 8.05 -17.49
N GLY A 215 -2.76 9.11 -18.28
CA GLY A 215 -3.41 9.08 -19.59
C GLY A 215 -4.94 8.92 -19.56
N SER A 216 -5.56 9.04 -20.72
CA SER A 216 -6.99 8.79 -20.90
C SER A 216 -7.25 7.28 -20.97
N GLY A 217 -8.30 6.80 -20.29
CA GLY A 217 -8.66 5.39 -20.27
C GLY A 217 -7.76 4.49 -19.43
N SER A 218 -6.83 5.07 -18.66
CA SER A 218 -5.99 4.32 -17.74
C SER A 218 -6.74 3.90 -16.47
N GLY A 219 -6.13 2.99 -15.72
CA GLY A 219 -6.66 2.45 -14.49
C GLY A 219 -5.79 1.30 -14.01
N ILE A 220 -6.39 0.29 -13.38
CA ILE A 220 -5.72 -0.95 -13.04
C ILE A 220 -5.77 -1.85 -14.27
N GLY A 221 -4.59 -2.19 -14.80
CA GLY A 221 -4.42 -3.17 -15.87
C GLY A 221 -4.12 -4.56 -15.32
N PHE A 222 -4.09 -5.55 -16.20
CA PHE A 222 -3.71 -6.92 -15.91
C PHE A 222 -2.87 -7.46 -17.06
N GLY A 223 -1.73 -8.04 -16.75
CA GLY A 223 -0.81 -8.59 -17.74
C GLY A 223 -0.14 -9.86 -17.25
N LEU A 224 0.28 -10.69 -18.19
CA LEU A 224 0.93 -11.98 -17.95
C LEU A 224 2.39 -11.93 -18.37
N CYS A 225 3.22 -12.67 -17.65
CA CYS A 225 4.67 -12.77 -17.87
C CYS A 225 5.09 -14.24 -17.72
N ASP A 226 5.91 -14.74 -18.65
CA ASP A 226 6.36 -16.14 -18.64
C ASP A 226 7.50 -16.38 -17.63
N ASP A 227 8.41 -15.40 -17.47
CA ASP A 227 9.59 -15.50 -16.60
C ASP A 227 9.72 -14.24 -15.75
N ILE A 228 9.54 -14.37 -14.45
CA ILE A 228 9.64 -13.24 -13.51
C ILE A 228 11.07 -12.72 -13.34
N THR A 229 12.10 -13.50 -13.68
CA THR A 229 13.49 -13.07 -13.61
C THR A 229 13.88 -12.12 -14.74
N HIS A 230 13.13 -12.18 -15.85
CA HIS A 230 13.23 -11.29 -17.01
C HIS A 230 11.80 -10.86 -17.40
N ALA A 231 11.12 -10.19 -16.49
CA ALA A 231 9.69 -9.94 -16.57
C ALA A 231 9.34 -8.98 -17.72
N VAL A 232 8.59 -9.48 -18.70
CA VAL A 232 8.06 -8.71 -19.84
C VAL A 232 6.58 -8.99 -19.98
N ILE A 233 5.77 -7.94 -20.05
CA ILE A 233 4.33 -8.00 -20.37
C ILE A 233 4.14 -7.37 -21.74
N ASP A 234 3.66 -8.18 -22.69
CA ASP A 234 3.43 -7.76 -24.07
C ASP A 234 2.15 -6.95 -24.23
N ASP A 235 1.11 -7.32 -23.49
CA ASP A 235 -0.20 -6.69 -23.55
C ASP A 235 -0.85 -6.59 -22.16
N GLU A 236 -1.53 -5.48 -21.93
CA GLU A 236 -2.22 -5.16 -20.69
C GLU A 236 -3.73 -5.01 -20.95
N LYS A 237 -4.54 -5.86 -20.34
CA LYS A 237 -5.99 -5.73 -20.33
C LYS A 237 -6.44 -4.84 -19.18
N MET A 238 -7.26 -3.82 -19.45
CA MET A 238 -7.78 -2.96 -18.38
C MET A 238 -8.83 -3.71 -17.55
N THR A 239 -8.56 -3.81 -16.24
CA THR A 239 -9.42 -4.47 -15.24
C THR A 239 -10.37 -3.48 -14.60
N SER A 240 -9.86 -2.37 -14.05
CA SER A 240 -10.66 -1.34 -13.40
C SER A 240 -10.25 0.04 -13.91
N ILE A 241 -11.11 0.65 -14.71
CA ILE A 241 -10.89 1.97 -15.31
C ILE A 241 -11.36 3.09 -14.37
N ARG A 242 -10.83 4.28 -14.57
CA ARG A 242 -11.30 5.51 -13.91
C ARG A 242 -12.73 5.82 -14.30
N LYS A 243 -13.51 6.36 -13.35
CA LYS A 243 -14.92 6.70 -13.59
C LYS A 243 -15.17 8.17 -13.25
N TYR A 244 -15.83 8.87 -14.19
CA TYR A 244 -16.21 10.27 -14.00
C TYR A 244 -17.08 10.46 -12.76
N HIS A 245 -16.77 11.52 -12.02
CA HIS A 245 -17.48 11.95 -10.82
C HIS A 245 -17.58 10.89 -9.71
N THR A 246 -16.51 10.09 -9.55
CA THR A 246 -16.35 9.10 -8.49
C THR A 246 -15.06 9.33 -7.70
N ILE A 247 -14.78 8.44 -6.76
CA ILE A 247 -13.52 8.46 -6.00
C ILE A 247 -12.28 8.12 -6.86
N THR A 248 -12.47 7.62 -8.08
CA THR A 248 -11.41 7.20 -9.01
C THR A 248 -11.27 8.12 -10.23
N GLU A 249 -11.90 9.28 -10.23
CA GLU A 249 -11.95 10.15 -11.42
C GLU A 249 -10.60 10.66 -11.90
N ALA A 250 -9.67 10.93 -10.98
CA ALA A 250 -8.34 11.40 -11.33
C ALA A 250 -7.35 10.26 -11.55
N LYS A 251 -7.32 9.30 -10.61
CA LYS A 251 -6.41 8.13 -10.64
C LYS A 251 -7.03 6.99 -9.84
N ASN A 252 -6.62 5.77 -10.16
CA ASN A 252 -6.77 4.60 -9.29
C ASN A 252 -5.55 3.67 -9.48
N GLY A 253 -5.38 2.75 -8.58
CA GLY A 253 -4.30 1.77 -8.67
C GLY A 253 -4.48 0.65 -7.65
N ALA A 254 -3.87 -0.49 -7.93
CA ALA A 254 -3.81 -1.59 -6.99
C ALA A 254 -3.06 -1.17 -5.71
N GLY A 255 -3.51 -1.66 -4.58
CA GLY A 255 -2.89 -1.43 -3.27
C GLY A 255 -2.15 -2.67 -2.78
N ALA A 256 -2.80 -3.45 -1.94
CA ALA A 256 -2.26 -4.70 -1.43
C ALA A 256 -2.41 -5.86 -2.44
N THR A 257 -1.65 -6.93 -2.21
CA THR A 257 -1.89 -8.24 -2.87
C THR A 257 -3.33 -8.68 -2.65
N PRO A 258 -4.04 -9.15 -3.70
CA PRO A 258 -5.43 -9.54 -3.58
C PRO A 258 -5.63 -10.72 -2.63
N ILE A 259 -6.74 -10.70 -1.92
CA ILE A 259 -7.12 -11.70 -0.91
C ILE A 259 -8.03 -12.72 -1.57
N LYS A 260 -7.61 -14.00 -1.57
CA LYS A 260 -8.43 -15.11 -2.08
C LYS A 260 -9.59 -15.40 -1.12
N THR A 261 -10.80 -15.51 -1.67
CA THR A 261 -12.02 -15.94 -0.96
C THR A 261 -12.75 -17.00 -1.77
N ASP A 262 -13.78 -17.59 -1.22
CA ASP A 262 -14.65 -18.53 -1.96
C ASP A 262 -15.52 -17.87 -3.05
N LYS A 263 -15.65 -16.53 -3.03
CA LYS A 263 -16.47 -15.75 -3.97
C LYS A 263 -15.68 -14.99 -5.03
N GLY A 264 -14.37 -14.86 -4.85
CA GLY A 264 -13.52 -14.09 -5.75
C GLY A 264 -12.26 -13.60 -5.05
N TRP A 265 -11.42 -12.89 -5.81
CA TRP A 265 -10.25 -12.19 -5.30
C TRP A 265 -10.65 -10.78 -4.86
N ILE A 266 -10.51 -10.48 -3.58
CA ILE A 266 -10.80 -9.15 -3.05
C ILE A 266 -9.55 -8.27 -3.13
N HIS A 267 -9.69 -7.15 -3.80
CA HIS A 267 -8.67 -6.12 -3.94
C HIS A 267 -8.91 -4.98 -2.96
N ILE A 268 -7.85 -4.55 -2.29
CA ILE A 268 -7.81 -3.33 -1.51
C ILE A 268 -6.97 -2.33 -2.31
N ALA A 269 -7.62 -1.35 -2.91
CA ALA A 269 -7.05 -0.45 -3.90
C ALA A 269 -7.17 1.03 -3.44
N HIS A 270 -6.51 1.94 -4.14
CA HIS A 270 -6.65 3.36 -3.88
C HIS A 270 -7.34 4.08 -5.04
N GLY A 271 -8.19 5.04 -4.69
CA GLY A 271 -8.84 5.95 -5.62
C GLY A 271 -8.45 7.39 -5.31
N VAL A 272 -8.39 8.21 -6.35
CA VAL A 272 -7.96 9.60 -6.27
C VAL A 272 -8.95 10.49 -7.01
N ARG A 273 -9.35 11.57 -6.37
CA ARG A 273 -10.14 12.63 -7.00
C ARG A 273 -9.52 13.99 -6.78
N ASN A 274 -9.85 14.93 -7.67
CA ASN A 274 -9.48 16.32 -7.50
C ASN A 274 -10.38 17.00 -6.44
N THR A 275 -9.80 17.92 -5.69
CA THR A 275 -10.51 18.85 -4.80
C THR A 275 -9.92 20.24 -4.97
N ALA A 276 -10.63 21.28 -4.46
CA ALA A 276 -10.11 22.64 -4.48
C ALA A 276 -8.77 22.81 -3.73
N ALA A 277 -8.45 21.89 -2.80
CA ALA A 277 -7.22 21.90 -2.02
C ALA A 277 -6.17 20.86 -2.50
N GLY A 278 -6.28 20.36 -3.72
CA GLY A 278 -5.40 19.34 -4.29
C GLY A 278 -6.06 17.96 -4.39
N LEU A 279 -5.25 16.92 -4.45
CA LEU A 279 -5.72 15.55 -4.60
C LEU A 279 -6.19 14.96 -3.26
N ARG A 280 -7.27 14.20 -3.30
CA ARG A 280 -7.72 13.39 -2.18
C ARG A 280 -7.59 11.92 -2.53
N TYR A 281 -6.83 11.19 -1.72
CA TYR A 281 -6.65 9.74 -1.82
C TYR A 281 -7.50 9.01 -0.78
N VAL A 282 -8.15 7.95 -1.21
CA VAL A 282 -8.96 7.07 -0.38
C VAL A 282 -8.69 5.61 -0.75
N ILE A 283 -9.02 4.69 0.15
CA ILE A 283 -8.93 3.25 -0.08
C ILE A 283 -10.33 2.74 -0.39
N TYR A 284 -10.45 1.91 -1.42
CA TYR A 284 -11.68 1.22 -1.79
C TYR A 284 -11.42 -0.28 -2.01
N ALA A 285 -12.48 -1.07 -2.11
CA ALA A 285 -12.38 -2.49 -2.38
C ALA A 285 -13.25 -2.88 -3.58
N PHE A 286 -12.81 -3.90 -4.31
CA PHE A 286 -13.58 -4.55 -5.37
C PHE A 286 -13.18 -6.02 -5.44
N ALA A 287 -13.91 -6.83 -6.18
CA ALA A 287 -13.56 -8.24 -6.38
C ALA A 287 -13.46 -8.60 -7.84
N THR A 288 -12.50 -9.51 -8.14
CA THR A 288 -12.35 -10.14 -9.44
C THR A 288 -12.70 -11.64 -9.37
N ASP A 289 -12.98 -12.23 -10.53
CA ASP A 289 -13.36 -13.63 -10.67
C ASP A 289 -12.18 -14.56 -10.29
N LEU A 290 -12.49 -15.72 -9.71
CA LEU A 290 -11.47 -16.70 -9.31
C LEU A 290 -10.73 -17.32 -10.49
N ASN A 291 -11.43 -17.54 -11.63
CA ASN A 291 -10.88 -18.19 -12.82
C ASN A 291 -10.35 -17.18 -13.85
N ASP A 292 -10.87 -15.94 -13.82
CA ASP A 292 -10.39 -14.83 -14.64
C ASP A 292 -10.09 -13.62 -13.74
N PRO A 293 -8.92 -13.55 -13.10
CA PRO A 293 -8.57 -12.47 -12.18
C PRO A 293 -8.52 -11.07 -12.82
N SER A 294 -8.62 -10.98 -14.14
CA SER A 294 -8.75 -9.71 -14.87
C SER A 294 -10.17 -9.15 -14.91
N LYS A 295 -11.18 -9.96 -14.52
CA LYS A 295 -12.60 -9.62 -14.64
C LYS A 295 -13.18 -9.17 -13.31
N VAL A 296 -13.60 -7.92 -13.21
CA VAL A 296 -14.33 -7.41 -12.03
C VAL A 296 -15.72 -8.02 -11.95
N ILE A 297 -16.09 -8.55 -10.78
CA ILE A 297 -17.39 -9.18 -10.50
C ILE A 297 -18.20 -8.45 -9.42
N ALA A 298 -17.54 -7.66 -8.58
CA ALA A 298 -18.20 -6.81 -7.57
C ALA A 298 -17.40 -5.54 -7.33
N GLU A 299 -18.08 -4.41 -7.24
CA GLU A 299 -17.46 -3.09 -7.01
C GLU A 299 -18.43 -2.20 -6.23
N PRO A 300 -18.35 -2.18 -4.88
CA PRO A 300 -19.18 -1.30 -4.06
C PRO A 300 -18.91 0.17 -4.38
N SER A 301 -19.93 1.00 -4.29
CA SER A 301 -19.76 2.43 -4.47
C SER A 301 -19.00 3.07 -3.33
N GLY A 302 -18.21 4.09 -3.65
CA GLY A 302 -17.54 4.93 -2.66
C GLY A 302 -16.28 4.35 -2.07
N LEU A 303 -15.89 4.86 -0.92
CA LEU A 303 -14.65 4.49 -0.23
C LEU A 303 -14.88 3.48 0.90
N LEU A 304 -13.90 2.62 1.12
CA LEU A 304 -13.81 1.78 2.32
C LEU A 304 -13.15 2.57 3.47
N ILE A 305 -11.96 3.11 3.26
CA ILE A 305 -11.21 3.90 4.24
C ILE A 305 -10.88 5.28 3.66
N GLY A 306 -11.26 6.33 4.37
CA GLY A 306 -10.86 7.71 4.07
C GLY A 306 -10.15 8.35 5.25
N PRO A 307 -9.32 9.39 5.04
CA PRO A 307 -8.58 10.04 6.11
C PRO A 307 -9.53 10.74 7.09
N ARG A 308 -9.26 10.64 8.40
CA ARG A 308 -10.03 11.25 9.48
C ARG A 308 -9.12 11.97 10.47
N GLY A 309 -9.64 13.07 11.05
CA GLY A 309 -8.90 13.80 12.06
C GLY A 309 -7.47 14.13 11.63
N GLU A 310 -6.50 13.76 12.45
CA GLU A 310 -5.08 13.99 12.20
C GLU A 310 -4.50 13.20 11.01
N GLU A 311 -5.17 12.16 10.55
CA GLU A 311 -4.76 11.46 9.33
C GLU A 311 -4.81 12.36 8.08
N ARG A 312 -5.49 13.52 8.17
CA ARG A 312 -5.58 14.49 7.09
C ARG A 312 -4.39 15.44 6.99
N VAL A 313 -3.48 15.40 7.96
CA VAL A 313 -2.39 16.37 8.09
C VAL A 313 -1.04 15.66 8.05
N GLY A 314 -0.17 16.11 7.18
CA GLY A 314 1.19 15.60 6.98
C GLY A 314 1.81 16.21 5.73
N ASP A 315 2.82 15.53 5.17
CA ASP A 315 3.57 16.00 4.00
C ASP A 315 2.68 16.10 2.76
N VAL A 316 1.75 15.16 2.59
CA VAL A 316 0.70 15.21 1.57
C VAL A 316 -0.67 15.10 2.25
N SER A 317 -1.32 16.23 2.43
CA SER A 317 -2.58 16.32 3.17
C SER A 317 -3.73 15.55 2.52
N ASN A 318 -4.65 15.03 3.35
CA ASN A 318 -5.90 14.39 2.95
C ASN A 318 -5.71 13.09 2.16
N VAL A 319 -4.70 12.32 2.52
CA VAL A 319 -4.31 11.05 1.86
C VAL A 319 -4.37 9.90 2.84
N VAL A 320 -4.97 8.78 2.42
CA VAL A 320 -4.70 7.44 2.95
C VAL A 320 -4.34 6.52 1.79
N PHE A 321 -3.31 5.70 1.99
CA PHE A 321 -2.74 4.86 0.96
C PHE A 321 -2.33 3.50 1.53
N THR A 322 -2.54 2.41 0.78
CA THR A 322 -2.20 1.05 1.24
C THR A 322 -1.36 0.29 0.24
N ASN A 323 -0.39 -0.46 0.75
CA ASN A 323 0.43 -1.41 0.01
C ASN A 323 0.38 -2.81 0.62
N GLY A 324 -0.26 -2.97 1.78
CA GLY A 324 -0.25 -4.23 2.49
C GLY A 324 -1.56 -4.55 3.18
N ALA A 325 -2.05 -5.76 2.95
CA ALA A 325 -3.13 -6.37 3.71
C ALA A 325 -2.74 -7.82 4.03
N ILE A 326 -3.01 -8.25 5.24
CA ILE A 326 -2.69 -9.57 5.75
C ILE A 326 -3.99 -10.29 6.10
N VAL A 327 -4.04 -11.58 5.83
CA VAL A 327 -5.01 -12.50 6.40
C VAL A 327 -4.25 -13.47 7.30
N ASN A 328 -4.58 -13.52 8.58
CA ASN A 328 -3.97 -14.46 9.52
C ASN A 328 -4.70 -15.80 9.55
N ASP A 329 -4.17 -16.76 10.34
CA ASP A 329 -4.73 -18.12 10.48
C ASP A 329 -6.17 -18.15 11.02
N LYS A 330 -6.61 -17.05 11.68
CA LYS A 330 -7.97 -16.90 12.23
C LYS A 330 -8.93 -16.24 11.25
N LYS A 331 -8.52 -16.00 9.98
CA LYS A 331 -9.28 -15.26 8.97
C LYS A 331 -9.58 -13.80 9.36
N GLU A 332 -8.77 -13.23 10.24
CA GLU A 332 -8.77 -11.80 10.52
C GLU A 332 -7.94 -11.09 9.43
N VAL A 333 -8.43 -9.95 8.99
CA VAL A 333 -7.80 -9.13 7.95
C VAL A 333 -7.24 -7.86 8.59
N PHE A 334 -5.97 -7.58 8.30
CA PHE A 334 -5.25 -6.40 8.75
C PHE A 334 -4.92 -5.57 7.50
N ILE A 335 -5.48 -4.39 7.39
CA ILE A 335 -5.22 -3.44 6.30
C ILE A 335 -4.28 -2.37 6.84
N TYR A 336 -3.02 -2.41 6.41
CA TYR A 336 -2.05 -1.40 6.78
C TYR A 336 -2.08 -0.26 5.79
N TYR A 337 -2.19 0.97 6.28
CA TYR A 337 -2.28 2.15 5.44
C TYR A 337 -1.48 3.31 6.00
N ALA A 338 -0.88 4.09 5.11
CA ALA A 338 -0.27 5.35 5.47
C ALA A 338 -1.30 6.47 5.51
N SER A 339 -1.08 7.46 6.36
CA SER A 339 -1.82 8.72 6.34
C SER A 339 -0.89 9.89 6.07
N SER A 340 -1.31 10.73 5.12
CA SER A 340 -0.66 11.99 4.74
C SER A 340 0.85 11.88 4.51
N ASP A 341 1.30 10.71 4.02
CA ASP A 341 2.68 10.33 3.72
C ASP A 341 3.67 10.50 4.89
N THR A 342 3.20 10.31 6.13
CA THR A 342 4.02 10.51 7.33
C THR A 342 4.07 9.34 8.29
N ARG A 343 3.04 8.50 8.37
CA ARG A 343 2.92 7.45 9.38
C ARG A 343 2.00 6.32 8.92
N MET A 344 2.20 5.14 9.49
CA MET A 344 1.41 3.95 9.21
C MET A 344 0.36 3.70 10.29
N HIS A 345 -0.82 3.28 9.85
CA HIS A 345 -1.94 2.82 10.67
C HIS A 345 -2.34 1.39 10.29
N VAL A 346 -3.22 0.80 11.08
CA VAL A 346 -3.89 -0.45 10.77
C VAL A 346 -5.40 -0.33 10.96
N ALA A 347 -6.15 -0.93 10.06
CA ALA A 347 -7.56 -1.23 10.23
C ALA A 347 -7.75 -2.75 10.25
N THR A 348 -8.60 -3.28 11.13
CA THR A 348 -8.84 -4.72 11.22
C THR A 348 -10.29 -5.07 10.92
N THR A 349 -10.49 -6.19 10.23
CA THR A 349 -11.78 -6.75 9.89
C THR A 349 -11.71 -8.27 9.84
N THR A 350 -12.74 -8.94 9.32
CA THR A 350 -12.72 -10.36 9.01
C THR A 350 -13.01 -10.59 7.54
N ILE A 351 -12.62 -11.76 7.02
CA ILE A 351 -12.94 -12.17 5.65
C ILE A 351 -14.45 -12.08 5.38
N ASP A 352 -15.28 -12.57 6.31
CA ASP A 352 -16.74 -12.59 6.14
C ASP A 352 -17.34 -11.18 6.03
N LYS A 353 -16.89 -10.24 6.88
CA LYS A 353 -17.32 -8.82 6.79
C LYS A 353 -16.87 -8.17 5.49
N LEU A 354 -15.67 -8.49 5.04
CA LEU A 354 -15.12 -7.93 3.81
C LEU A 354 -15.87 -8.47 2.58
N ILE A 355 -16.19 -9.78 2.57
CA ILE A 355 -17.06 -10.40 1.56
C ILE A 355 -18.43 -9.73 1.56
N ASP A 356 -19.06 -9.61 2.72
CA ASP A 356 -20.39 -8.98 2.83
C ASP A 356 -20.37 -7.55 2.29
N TYR A 357 -19.37 -6.76 2.68
CA TYR A 357 -19.20 -5.39 2.21
C TYR A 357 -19.04 -5.34 0.67
N VAL A 358 -18.14 -6.15 0.11
CA VAL A 358 -17.80 -6.08 -1.32
C VAL A 358 -18.96 -6.57 -2.20
N PHE A 359 -19.64 -7.64 -1.82
CA PHE A 359 -20.68 -8.26 -2.66
C PHE A 359 -22.10 -7.74 -2.42
N ASN A 360 -22.38 -7.17 -1.24
CA ASN A 360 -23.73 -6.73 -0.88
C ASN A 360 -23.89 -5.20 -0.80
N THR A 361 -22.81 -4.41 -0.86
CA THR A 361 -22.91 -2.96 -0.96
C THR A 361 -23.24 -2.56 -2.40
N PRO A 362 -24.24 -1.69 -2.62
CA PRO A 362 -24.64 -1.26 -3.96
C PRO A 362 -23.49 -0.63 -4.76
N GLN A 363 -23.48 -0.86 -6.05
CA GLN A 363 -22.59 -0.18 -6.98
C GLN A 363 -22.96 1.29 -7.15
N ASP A 364 -22.03 2.10 -7.67
CA ASP A 364 -22.27 3.48 -8.04
C ASP A 364 -23.37 3.56 -9.10
N PRO A 365 -24.47 4.28 -8.85
CA PRO A 365 -25.60 4.36 -9.77
C PRO A 365 -25.34 5.31 -10.96
N GLY A 366 -24.19 5.96 -11.02
CA GLY A 366 -23.77 6.86 -12.11
C GLY A 366 -24.49 8.20 -12.19
N ARG A 367 -25.62 8.37 -11.51
CA ARG A 367 -26.42 9.59 -11.57
C ARG A 367 -27.01 9.95 -10.19
N SER A 368 -27.06 11.23 -9.86
CA SER A 368 -27.60 11.74 -8.59
C SER A 368 -29.04 11.29 -8.33
N VAL A 369 -29.89 11.33 -9.35
CA VAL A 369 -31.31 10.90 -9.22
C VAL A 369 -31.40 9.39 -8.85
N LEU A 370 -30.54 8.55 -9.40
CA LEU A 370 -30.50 7.13 -9.06
C LEU A 370 -29.89 6.87 -7.67
N CYS A 371 -28.96 7.72 -7.24
CA CYS A 371 -28.46 7.70 -5.88
C CYS A 371 -29.55 8.01 -4.85
N VAL A 372 -30.43 8.97 -5.14
CA VAL A 372 -31.62 9.26 -4.32
C VAL A 372 -32.59 8.08 -4.34
N GLN A 373 -32.82 7.46 -5.52
CA GLN A 373 -33.71 6.30 -5.63
C GLN A 373 -33.22 5.14 -4.75
N GLN A 374 -31.93 4.79 -4.79
CA GLN A 374 -31.35 3.75 -3.92
C GLN A 374 -31.63 4.04 -2.43
N ARG A 375 -31.55 5.30 -1.99
CA ARG A 375 -31.86 5.67 -0.60
C ARG A 375 -33.35 5.55 -0.28
N CYS A 376 -34.21 5.95 -1.19
CA CYS A 376 -35.69 5.82 -1.01
C CYS A 376 -36.06 4.33 -0.90
N ASP A 377 -35.46 3.47 -1.72
CA ASP A 377 -35.70 2.02 -1.69
C ASP A 377 -35.23 1.42 -0.35
N LEU A 378 -34.06 1.84 0.15
CA LEU A 378 -33.55 1.42 1.46
C LEU A 378 -34.46 1.91 2.60
N ILE A 379 -34.91 3.16 2.56
CA ILE A 379 -35.82 3.71 3.54
C ILE A 379 -37.15 2.94 3.58
N LYS A 380 -37.72 2.66 2.42
CA LYS A 380 -38.93 1.85 2.29
C LYS A 380 -38.76 0.46 2.89
N LYS A 381 -37.67 -0.24 2.52
CA LYS A 381 -37.33 -1.54 3.11
C LYS A 381 -37.22 -1.48 4.64
N ASN A 382 -36.61 -0.43 5.19
CA ASN A 382 -36.46 -0.26 6.63
C ASN A 382 -37.79 0.01 7.31
N LEU A 383 -38.67 0.85 6.74
CA LEU A 383 -40.02 1.12 7.27
C LEU A 383 -40.87 -0.17 7.24
N ASP A 384 -40.82 -0.95 6.17
CA ASP A 384 -41.52 -2.22 6.08
C ASP A 384 -41.03 -3.22 7.15
N TYR A 385 -39.73 -3.18 7.49
CA TYR A 385 -39.16 -4.00 8.55
C TYR A 385 -39.55 -3.54 9.97
N LEU A 386 -39.54 -2.22 10.22
CA LEU A 386 -39.90 -1.62 11.51
C LEU A 386 -41.39 -1.75 11.84
N ASN A 387 -42.25 -1.91 10.83
CA ASN A 387 -43.69 -2.06 10.97
C ASN A 387 -44.16 -3.52 11.09
N ARG A 388 -43.23 -4.49 11.12
CA ARG A 388 -43.50 -5.90 11.39
C ARG A 388 -43.49 -6.21 12.87
#